data_e95b6d8f4f8928359bb3b2569bb9a436
#
_entry.id   e95b6d8f4f8928359bb3b2569bb9a436
#
_cell.length_a   1.000
_cell.length_b   1.000
_cell.length_c   1.000
_cell.angle_alpha   90.00
_cell.angle_beta   90.00
_cell.angle_gamma   90.00
#
_symmetry.space_group_name_H-M   'P 1'
#
loop_
_entity.id
_entity.type
_entity.pdbx_description
1 polymer ?
#
loop_
_entity_poly.entity_id
_entity_poly.type
_entity_poly.pdbx_seq_one_letter_code
_entity_poly.pdbx_strand_id
1 'polypeptide(L)'
;MALQRNTGGNIQDFEAKNTKFGIGLMKKERVPRYMRARLPIPTLLCALLICASFAGCLGDEEEKGKDSAIDFVVYYDTTSGVIEEVMQNNQQVSETGVEVTFDFSYTKSSAGAMVTFYYIPGDGSSTIENNAAENGEITYTYLTHGLFSAAIGAIDDQDNEYFENITLRIDKKITWSEDGTAAPDVMNIETTPDCICDAPEQIKIDSIVANPQNGGVGPFNQGQTVTVTWRLLNSTDAIATESAPEQIGDGQDASWMYNQYFIEPGTWKLEVDVTAEGSGDEQVNVEHTVTIAYVADESTPNPMSTPEPEE
;
A
#
# COMPACT_ATOMS: atom_id res chain seq x y z
N MET A 1 41.63 -11.66 56.53
CA MET A 1 42.73 -12.07 55.66
C MET A 1 42.62 -11.28 54.37
N ALA A 2 43.31 -10.15 54.32
CA ALA A 2 44.19 -9.58 53.31
C ALA A 2 43.54 -9.44 51.92
N LEU A 3 43.12 -8.21 51.54
CA LEU A 3 43.89 -7.13 50.87
C LEU A 3 44.58 -7.57 49.57
N GLN A 4 44.12 -7.05 48.45
CA GLN A 4 45.02 -6.31 47.56
C GLN A 4 44.24 -5.38 46.60
N ARG A 5 44.59 -4.11 46.72
CA ARG A 5 44.35 -3.01 45.74
C ARG A 5 45.26 -3.23 44.55
N ASN A 6 44.82 -2.85 43.38
CA ASN A 6 45.77 -2.30 42.40
C ASN A 6 45.20 -1.11 41.67
N THR A 7 45.98 -0.09 41.72
CA THR A 7 45.82 1.29 41.19
C THR A 7 46.39 1.39 39.80
N GLY A 8 45.88 2.31 39.02
CA GLY A 8 46.75 3.05 38.10
C GLY A 8 46.35 3.14 36.68
N GLY A 9 45.94 4.33 36.26
CA GLY A 9 46.53 5.14 35.22
C GLY A 9 45.89 4.95 33.87
N ASN A 10 45.35 5.95 33.21
CA ASN A 10 46.05 7.09 32.70
C ASN A 10 45.05 8.06 32.05
N ILE A 11 45.08 9.30 32.50
CA ILE A 11 44.49 10.46 31.83
C ILE A 11 45.45 10.84 30.71
N GLN A 12 45.03 10.88 29.47
CA GLN A 12 45.73 11.59 28.42
C GLN A 12 44.89 12.73 27.90
N ASP A 13 45.39 13.92 28.28
CA ASP A 13 45.04 15.22 27.71
C ASP A 13 45.17 15.20 26.19
N PHE A 14 44.21 15.68 25.50
CA PHE A 14 44.35 16.09 24.10
C PHE A 14 44.14 17.59 23.99
N GLU A 15 45.26 18.25 23.78
CA GLU A 15 45.44 19.68 23.58
C GLU A 15 44.60 20.24 22.41
N ALA A 16 43.97 21.36 22.68
CA ALA A 16 43.39 22.24 21.71
C ALA A 16 44.49 22.85 20.80
N LYS A 17 44.50 22.48 19.52
CA LYS A 17 45.24 23.23 18.49
C LYS A 17 44.35 24.27 17.85
N ASN A 18 44.55 25.55 18.29
CA ASN A 18 44.20 26.75 17.57
C ASN A 18 44.84 26.76 16.18
N THR A 19 44.04 26.78 15.13
CA THR A 19 44.51 27.09 13.79
C THR A 19 43.84 28.38 13.32
N LYS A 20 44.72 29.37 13.07
CA LYS A 20 44.46 30.73 12.65
C LYS A 20 43.62 30.79 11.36
N PHE A 21 42.64 31.70 11.38
CA PHE A 21 41.97 32.23 10.20
C PHE A 21 42.97 32.96 9.32
N GLY A 22 43.27 32.42 8.15
CA GLY A 22 43.96 33.12 7.08
C GLY A 22 42.94 33.73 6.13
N ILE A 23 42.92 35.06 6.09
CA ILE A 23 42.15 35.82 5.11
C ILE A 23 42.88 35.71 3.77
N GLY A 24 42.35 34.82 2.89
CA GLY A 24 42.81 34.68 1.51
C GLY A 24 42.06 35.64 0.59
N LEU A 25 42.84 36.57 0.00
CA LEU A 25 42.39 37.52 -1.02
C LEU A 25 41.67 36.82 -2.18
N MET A 26 40.48 37.30 -2.48
CA MET A 26 39.72 36.93 -3.68
C MET A 26 40.49 37.31 -4.94
N LYS A 27 40.98 36.32 -5.64
CA LYS A 27 41.54 36.40 -6.99
C LYS A 27 40.36 36.50 -7.96
N LYS A 28 40.21 37.66 -8.58
CA LYS A 28 39.20 37.99 -9.58
C LYS A 28 39.43 37.13 -10.83
N GLU A 29 38.74 36.01 -10.96
CA GLU A 29 38.73 35.20 -12.18
C GLU A 29 37.94 35.91 -13.28
N ARG A 30 38.58 36.07 -14.43
CA ARG A 30 38.00 36.67 -15.63
C ARG A 30 37.01 35.67 -16.22
N VAL A 31 35.75 36.08 -16.34
CA VAL A 31 34.70 35.38 -17.06
C VAL A 31 35.13 35.23 -18.53
N PRO A 32 35.11 33.99 -19.09
CA PRO A 32 35.40 33.80 -20.51
C PRO A 32 34.29 34.43 -21.35
N ARG A 33 34.68 35.25 -22.33
CA ARG A 33 33.79 35.82 -23.33
C ARG A 33 33.21 34.65 -24.15
N TYR A 34 31.91 34.39 -24.00
CA TYR A 34 31.19 33.53 -24.92
C TYR A 34 31.24 34.12 -26.33
N MET A 35 31.91 33.41 -27.25
CA MET A 35 31.79 33.66 -28.68
C MET A 35 30.32 33.39 -29.04
N ARG A 36 29.59 34.44 -29.42
CA ARG A 36 28.28 34.33 -30.08
C ARG A 36 28.49 33.72 -31.45
N ALA A 37 28.34 32.43 -31.56
CA ALA A 37 28.21 31.79 -32.84
C ALA A 37 26.89 32.25 -33.46
N ARG A 38 26.97 33.08 -34.51
CA ARG A 38 25.82 33.41 -35.36
C ARG A 38 25.50 32.17 -36.20
N LEU A 39 24.49 31.39 -35.81
CA LEU A 39 23.94 30.38 -36.68
C LEU A 39 23.33 31.07 -37.89
N PRO A 40 23.62 30.59 -39.11
CA PRO A 40 23.03 31.13 -40.32
C PRO A 40 21.53 30.89 -40.33
N ILE A 41 20.76 31.91 -40.71
CA ILE A 41 19.30 31.98 -40.75
C ILE A 41 18.65 30.73 -41.43
N PRO A 42 19.25 30.09 -42.46
CA PRO A 42 18.65 28.90 -43.05
C PRO A 42 18.65 27.68 -42.15
N THR A 43 19.60 27.53 -41.20
CA THR A 43 19.60 26.40 -40.25
C THR A 43 18.54 26.55 -39.15
N LEU A 44 18.19 27.78 -38.79
CA LEU A 44 17.12 28.07 -37.82
C LEU A 44 15.74 27.74 -38.46
N LEU A 45 15.56 28.03 -39.77
CA LEU A 45 14.31 27.75 -40.48
C LEU A 45 14.07 26.26 -40.66
N CYS A 46 15.13 25.45 -40.90
CA CYS A 46 15.01 23.98 -40.96
C CYS A 46 14.67 23.36 -39.59
N ALA A 47 15.25 23.89 -38.49
CA ALA A 47 14.93 23.40 -37.16
C ALA A 47 13.46 23.72 -36.78
N LEU A 48 12.93 24.87 -37.16
CA LEU A 48 11.52 25.25 -36.97
C LEU A 48 10.54 24.39 -37.79
N LEU A 49 10.92 24.02 -39.02
CA LEU A 49 10.10 23.14 -39.88
C LEU A 49 10.08 21.69 -39.38
N ILE A 50 11.15 21.19 -38.78
CA ILE A 50 11.18 19.86 -38.16
C ILE A 50 10.37 19.82 -36.89
N CYS A 51 10.37 20.89 -36.06
CA CYS A 51 9.51 20.97 -34.88
C CYS A 51 8.02 21.10 -35.20
N ALA A 52 7.67 21.72 -36.36
CA ALA A 52 6.27 21.83 -36.79
C ALA A 52 5.67 20.52 -37.31
N SER A 53 6.49 19.54 -37.70
CA SER A 53 6.01 18.21 -38.12
C SER A 53 5.70 17.28 -36.94
N PHE A 54 6.11 17.60 -35.70
CA PHE A 54 5.75 16.87 -34.49
C PHE A 54 4.60 17.50 -33.68
N ALA A 55 4.10 18.67 -34.10
CA ALA A 55 2.98 19.35 -33.45
C ALA A 55 1.60 19.00 -34.06
N GLY A 56 1.53 17.99 -34.87
CA GLY A 56 0.34 17.66 -35.67
C GLY A 56 -0.35 16.35 -35.25
N CYS A 57 -0.36 15.97 -33.99
CA CYS A 57 -1.22 14.89 -33.47
C CYS A 57 -1.49 15.08 -31.97
N LEU A 58 -2.17 16.18 -31.63
CA LEU A 58 -2.95 16.33 -30.41
C LEU A 58 -4.32 16.84 -30.83
N GLY A 59 -4.96 16.12 -31.73
CA GLY A 59 -6.39 16.17 -31.92
C GLY A 59 -6.96 15.02 -31.12
N ASP A 60 -7.84 15.31 -30.18
CA ASP A 60 -8.87 14.39 -29.75
C ASP A 60 -9.76 14.05 -30.96
N GLU A 61 -9.26 13.22 -31.84
CA GLU A 61 -10.11 12.37 -32.64
C GLU A 61 -10.41 11.18 -31.74
N GLU A 62 -11.63 11.13 -31.20
CA GLU A 62 -12.27 9.85 -30.96
C GLU A 62 -11.94 9.02 -32.21
N GLU A 63 -11.01 8.07 -32.09
CA GLU A 63 -10.88 7.02 -33.07
C GLU A 63 -12.22 6.29 -33.08
N LYS A 64 -13.14 6.76 -33.96
CA LYS A 64 -14.23 5.92 -34.41
C LYS A 64 -13.57 4.67 -34.94
N GLY A 65 -13.73 3.60 -34.16
CA GLY A 65 -13.05 2.34 -34.29
C GLY A 65 -12.84 1.94 -35.76
N LYS A 66 -11.61 1.71 -36.11
CA LYS A 66 -11.26 0.68 -37.04
C LYS A 66 -12.08 -0.52 -36.58
N ASP A 67 -13.01 -1.00 -37.45
CA ASP A 67 -13.82 -2.19 -37.09
C ASP A 67 -12.81 -3.27 -36.66
N SER A 68 -12.69 -3.50 -35.34
CA SER A 68 -11.85 -4.58 -34.85
C SER A 68 -12.41 -5.87 -35.41
N ALA A 69 -11.53 -6.74 -35.95
CA ALA A 69 -11.96 -8.07 -36.35
C ALA A 69 -12.54 -8.87 -35.18
N ILE A 70 -12.15 -8.48 -33.95
CA ILE A 70 -12.56 -9.13 -32.71
C ILE A 70 -13.78 -8.38 -32.12
N ASP A 71 -14.89 -9.10 -31.98
CA ASP A 71 -16.05 -8.74 -31.17
C ASP A 71 -15.75 -9.17 -29.73
N PHE A 72 -15.25 -8.21 -28.93
CA PHE A 72 -14.70 -8.46 -27.61
C PHE A 72 -15.80 -8.38 -26.55
N VAL A 73 -16.17 -9.52 -25.99
CA VAL A 73 -17.19 -9.65 -24.95
C VAL A 73 -16.62 -10.45 -23.79
N VAL A 74 -16.40 -9.78 -22.66
CA VAL A 74 -15.85 -10.39 -21.45
C VAL A 74 -16.76 -10.06 -20.26
N TYR A 75 -17.17 -11.10 -19.51
CA TYR A 75 -17.96 -10.92 -18.31
C TYR A 75 -17.07 -11.09 -17.06
N TYR A 76 -17.34 -10.25 -16.07
CA TYR A 76 -16.69 -10.28 -14.76
C TYR A 76 -17.58 -9.63 -13.70
N ASP A 77 -17.66 -10.24 -12.51
CA ASP A 77 -18.59 -9.84 -11.47
C ASP A 77 -18.05 -8.78 -10.52
N THR A 78 -16.72 -8.65 -10.41
CA THR A 78 -16.10 -7.72 -9.46
C THR A 78 -14.86 -7.05 -10.05
N THR A 79 -14.65 -5.82 -9.63
CA THR A 79 -13.47 -4.97 -9.88
C THR A 79 -12.91 -4.41 -8.58
N SER A 80 -13.44 -4.84 -7.42
CA SER A 80 -12.92 -4.46 -6.13
C SER A 80 -13.06 -5.59 -5.12
N GLY A 81 -12.23 -5.54 -4.07
CA GLY A 81 -12.31 -6.50 -2.97
C GLY A 81 -11.43 -6.11 -1.80
N VAL A 82 -11.45 -6.95 -0.77
CA VAL A 82 -10.69 -6.74 0.46
C VAL A 82 -9.90 -8.00 0.77
N ILE A 83 -8.58 -7.88 0.86
CA ILE A 83 -7.73 -8.93 1.41
C ILE A 83 -7.95 -8.97 2.92
N GLU A 84 -8.23 -10.15 3.45
CA GLU A 84 -8.39 -10.34 4.89
C GLU A 84 -7.18 -11.07 5.46
N GLU A 85 -6.45 -10.40 6.36
CA GLU A 85 -5.33 -10.97 7.10
C GLU A 85 -5.68 -11.09 8.59
N VAL A 86 -5.39 -12.26 9.18
CA VAL A 86 -5.58 -12.50 10.60
C VAL A 86 -4.23 -12.75 11.26
N MET A 87 -3.91 -11.93 12.25
CA MET A 87 -2.70 -12.00 13.06
C MET A 87 -3.05 -12.34 14.51
N GLN A 88 -2.28 -13.21 15.14
CA GLN A 88 -2.42 -13.52 16.57
C GLN A 88 -1.05 -13.61 17.21
N ASN A 89 -0.85 -12.88 18.31
CA ASN A 89 0.44 -12.79 19.01
C ASN A 89 1.59 -12.50 18.05
N ASN A 90 1.40 -11.51 17.18
CA ASN A 90 2.34 -11.06 16.16
C ASN A 90 2.74 -12.15 15.12
N GLN A 91 1.88 -13.16 14.94
CA GLN A 91 2.04 -14.21 13.93
C GLN A 91 0.84 -14.24 12.98
N GLN A 92 1.10 -14.33 11.68
CA GLN A 92 0.05 -14.50 10.69
C GLN A 92 -0.57 -15.89 10.82
N VAL A 93 -1.88 -15.92 11.04
CA VAL A 93 -2.70 -17.14 11.16
C VAL A 93 -3.33 -17.50 9.83
N SER A 94 -3.86 -16.52 9.12
CA SER A 94 -4.46 -16.71 7.80
C SER A 94 -4.40 -15.43 6.97
N GLU A 95 -4.45 -15.61 5.65
CA GLU A 95 -4.63 -14.55 4.68
C GLU A 95 -5.54 -15.07 3.57
N THR A 96 -6.54 -14.28 3.19
CA THR A 96 -7.48 -14.57 2.11
C THR A 96 -7.36 -13.45 1.08
N GLY A 97 -6.92 -13.80 -0.14
CA GLY A 97 -6.79 -12.87 -1.25
C GLY A 97 -8.13 -12.55 -1.90
N VAL A 98 -8.10 -11.64 -2.88
CA VAL A 98 -9.24 -11.28 -3.71
C VAL A 98 -9.15 -11.99 -5.05
N GLU A 99 -10.09 -12.89 -5.31
CA GLU A 99 -10.18 -13.60 -6.59
C GLU A 99 -11.02 -12.80 -7.58
N VAL A 100 -10.51 -12.66 -8.82
CA VAL A 100 -11.21 -12.09 -9.95
C VAL A 100 -11.24 -13.11 -11.09
N THR A 101 -12.38 -13.23 -11.76
CA THR A 101 -12.56 -14.16 -12.88
C THR A 101 -13.12 -13.43 -14.07
N PHE A 102 -12.54 -13.67 -15.25
CA PHE A 102 -12.92 -13.09 -16.54
C PHE A 102 -13.38 -14.20 -17.46
N ASP A 103 -14.62 -14.14 -17.92
CA ASP A 103 -15.19 -15.08 -18.89
C ASP A 103 -15.20 -14.49 -20.31
N PHE A 104 -14.32 -14.98 -21.17
CA PHE A 104 -14.13 -14.60 -22.56
C PHE A 104 -14.94 -15.48 -23.53
N SER A 105 -15.76 -16.41 -23.06
CA SER A 105 -16.43 -17.43 -23.89
C SER A 105 -17.30 -16.85 -25.01
N TYR A 106 -17.66 -15.59 -24.90
CA TYR A 106 -18.49 -14.88 -25.89
C TYR A 106 -17.68 -14.03 -26.87
N THR A 107 -16.37 -13.86 -26.63
CA THR A 107 -15.47 -13.16 -27.53
C THR A 107 -15.26 -13.95 -28.84
N LYS A 108 -15.37 -13.27 -29.97
CA LYS A 108 -15.30 -13.87 -31.32
C LYS A 108 -14.52 -13.01 -32.26
N SER A 109 -13.90 -13.63 -33.30
CA SER A 109 -13.32 -12.91 -34.43
C SER A 109 -14.11 -13.15 -35.71
N SER A 110 -14.27 -12.13 -36.51
CA SER A 110 -14.81 -12.23 -37.87
C SER A 110 -13.75 -12.63 -38.92
N ALA A 111 -12.45 -12.54 -38.53
CA ALA A 111 -11.32 -12.85 -39.40
C ALA A 111 -10.81 -14.28 -39.27
N GLY A 112 -10.97 -14.89 -38.09
CA GLY A 112 -10.42 -16.22 -37.80
C GLY A 112 -10.96 -16.84 -36.52
N ALA A 113 -10.28 -17.88 -36.02
CA ALA A 113 -10.58 -18.49 -34.72
C ALA A 113 -9.83 -17.77 -33.60
N MET A 114 -10.44 -17.66 -32.43
CA MET A 114 -9.73 -17.18 -31.24
C MET A 114 -8.64 -18.18 -30.85
N VAL A 115 -7.45 -17.68 -30.53
CA VAL A 115 -6.27 -18.50 -30.19
C VAL A 115 -5.89 -18.30 -28.73
N THR A 116 -5.82 -17.02 -28.27
CA THR A 116 -5.36 -16.70 -26.93
C THR A 116 -6.29 -15.68 -26.28
N PHE A 117 -6.64 -15.98 -25.03
CA PHE A 117 -7.15 -14.99 -24.08
C PHE A 117 -6.05 -14.67 -23.07
N TYR A 118 -5.93 -13.41 -22.66
CA TYR A 118 -4.91 -13.04 -21.72
C TYR A 118 -5.38 -12.01 -20.69
N TYR A 119 -4.70 -12.02 -19.55
CA TYR A 119 -4.87 -11.09 -18.46
C TYR A 119 -3.52 -10.57 -17.96
N ILE A 120 -3.40 -9.27 -17.82
CA ILE A 120 -2.24 -8.58 -17.23
C ILE A 120 -2.71 -7.98 -15.91
N PRO A 121 -2.28 -8.51 -14.75
CA PRO A 121 -2.83 -8.10 -13.44
C PRO A 121 -2.50 -6.67 -13.01
N GLY A 122 -1.39 -6.10 -13.48
CA GLY A 122 -0.96 -4.75 -13.12
C GLY A 122 -0.22 -4.66 -11.79
N ASP A 123 -0.02 -5.75 -11.07
CA ASP A 123 0.70 -5.86 -9.81
C ASP A 123 2.19 -6.27 -9.98
N GLY A 124 2.70 -6.25 -11.21
CA GLY A 124 4.05 -6.69 -11.54
C GLY A 124 4.16 -8.20 -11.82
N SER A 125 3.09 -8.95 -11.66
CA SER A 125 3.03 -10.37 -12.06
C SER A 125 3.07 -10.53 -13.57
N SER A 126 3.48 -11.72 -14.02
CA SER A 126 3.50 -12.06 -15.45
C SER A 126 2.09 -12.13 -16.02
N THR A 127 1.97 -11.84 -17.30
CA THR A 127 0.74 -12.06 -18.07
C THR A 127 0.29 -13.52 -17.96
N ILE A 128 -1.02 -13.71 -17.75
CA ILE A 128 -1.68 -15.01 -17.73
C ILE A 128 -2.33 -15.20 -19.10
N GLU A 129 -2.03 -16.32 -19.75
CA GLU A 129 -2.54 -16.65 -21.07
C GLU A 129 -3.24 -18.00 -21.04
N ASN A 130 -4.40 -18.08 -21.68
CA ASN A 130 -5.14 -19.32 -21.92
C ASN A 130 -5.29 -19.57 -23.41
N ASN A 131 -5.21 -20.86 -23.79
CA ASN A 131 -5.62 -21.31 -25.12
C ASN A 131 -7.14 -21.18 -25.25
N ALA A 132 -7.60 -20.29 -26.14
CA ALA A 132 -9.01 -19.96 -26.32
C ALA A 132 -9.86 -21.18 -26.75
N ALA A 133 -9.26 -22.20 -27.39
CA ALA A 133 -9.95 -23.42 -27.76
C ALA A 133 -10.18 -24.40 -26.59
N GLU A 134 -9.45 -24.24 -25.50
CA GLU A 134 -9.50 -25.14 -24.34
C GLU A 134 -10.22 -24.52 -23.16
N ASN A 135 -10.00 -23.25 -22.89
CA ASN A 135 -10.55 -22.55 -21.73
C ASN A 135 -10.88 -21.09 -22.04
N GLY A 136 -12.15 -20.71 -21.85
CA GLY A 136 -12.64 -19.34 -22.00
C GLY A 136 -12.55 -18.49 -20.74
N GLU A 137 -12.08 -19.04 -19.60
CA GLU A 137 -11.99 -18.33 -18.34
C GLU A 137 -10.55 -18.10 -17.89
N ILE A 138 -10.28 -16.93 -17.31
CA ILE A 138 -9.04 -16.63 -16.59
C ILE A 138 -9.42 -16.18 -15.18
N THR A 139 -8.84 -16.86 -14.18
CA THR A 139 -8.98 -16.52 -12.77
C THR A 139 -7.65 -16.08 -12.21
N TYR A 140 -7.65 -15.02 -11.41
CA TYR A 140 -6.48 -14.49 -10.71
C TYR A 140 -6.80 -14.10 -9.28
N THR A 141 -5.83 -14.31 -8.37
CA THR A 141 -5.99 -13.93 -6.95
C THR A 141 -4.96 -12.88 -6.57
N TYR A 142 -5.45 -11.71 -6.18
CA TYR A 142 -4.61 -10.65 -5.59
C TYR A 142 -4.32 -10.97 -4.13
N LEU A 143 -3.02 -10.91 -3.76
CA LEU A 143 -2.54 -11.07 -2.39
C LEU A 143 -1.93 -9.78 -1.83
N THR A 144 -1.90 -8.72 -2.65
CA THR A 144 -1.38 -7.40 -2.28
C THR A 144 -2.44 -6.33 -2.54
N HIS A 145 -2.49 -5.33 -1.67
CA HIS A 145 -3.44 -4.21 -1.82
C HIS A 145 -2.90 -3.17 -2.81
N GLY A 146 -3.81 -2.50 -3.51
CA GLY A 146 -3.45 -1.49 -4.49
C GLY A 146 -4.63 -1.06 -5.37
N LEU A 147 -4.37 -0.06 -6.20
CA LEU A 147 -5.23 0.36 -7.29
C LEU A 147 -4.56 -0.07 -8.61
N PHE A 148 -4.90 -1.27 -9.08
CA PHE A 148 -4.21 -1.92 -10.19
C PHE A 148 -4.78 -1.49 -11.54
N SER A 149 -3.90 -1.04 -12.45
CA SER A 149 -4.22 -0.87 -13.87
C SER A 149 -3.95 -2.19 -14.58
N ALA A 150 -4.99 -2.99 -14.72
CA ALA A 150 -4.96 -4.29 -15.36
C ALA A 150 -5.42 -4.21 -16.82
N ALA A 151 -5.12 -5.23 -17.62
CA ALA A 151 -5.63 -5.36 -18.98
C ALA A 151 -6.15 -6.77 -19.25
N ILE A 152 -7.28 -6.84 -19.94
CA ILE A 152 -7.88 -8.07 -20.47
C ILE A 152 -7.83 -8.03 -21.98
N GLY A 153 -7.47 -9.13 -22.65
CA GLY A 153 -7.33 -9.11 -24.11
C GLY A 153 -7.47 -10.47 -24.78
N ALA A 154 -7.53 -10.43 -26.11
CA ALA A 154 -7.76 -11.59 -26.95
C ALA A 154 -7.00 -11.48 -28.28
N ILE A 155 -6.52 -12.62 -28.80
CA ILE A 155 -5.79 -12.74 -30.07
C ILE A 155 -6.42 -13.86 -30.91
N ASP A 156 -6.60 -13.62 -32.22
CA ASP A 156 -7.07 -14.62 -33.16
C ASP A 156 -5.92 -15.27 -33.99
N ASP A 157 -6.23 -16.24 -34.84
CA ASP A 157 -5.29 -16.98 -35.70
C ASP A 157 -4.78 -16.17 -36.89
N GLN A 158 -5.22 -14.91 -37.05
CA GLN A 158 -4.76 -13.96 -38.06
C GLN A 158 -3.91 -12.84 -37.45
N ASP A 159 -3.47 -13.03 -36.18
CA ASP A 159 -2.71 -12.06 -35.38
C ASP A 159 -3.49 -10.72 -35.16
N ASN A 160 -4.82 -10.72 -35.25
CA ASN A 160 -5.59 -9.58 -34.74
C ASN A 160 -5.65 -9.66 -33.24
N GLU A 161 -5.42 -8.50 -32.58
CA GLU A 161 -5.44 -8.34 -31.14
C GLU A 161 -6.42 -7.24 -30.76
N TYR A 162 -7.12 -7.46 -29.65
CA TYR A 162 -7.93 -6.44 -28.98
C TYR A 162 -7.75 -6.56 -27.48
N PHE A 163 -7.68 -5.43 -26.78
CA PHE A 163 -7.62 -5.39 -25.31
C PHE A 163 -8.35 -4.18 -24.75
N GLU A 164 -8.71 -4.30 -23.49
CA GLU A 164 -9.28 -3.22 -22.66
C GLU A 164 -8.51 -3.10 -21.35
N ASN A 165 -8.31 -1.85 -20.90
CA ASN A 165 -7.77 -1.58 -19.58
C ASN A 165 -8.91 -1.52 -18.57
N ILE A 166 -8.69 -2.14 -17.42
CA ILE A 166 -9.61 -2.12 -16.28
C ILE A 166 -8.85 -1.68 -15.03
N THR A 167 -9.54 -0.95 -14.16
CA THR A 167 -8.99 -0.56 -12.86
C THR A 167 -9.60 -1.45 -11.77
N LEU A 168 -8.74 -2.10 -11.00
CA LEU A 168 -9.11 -2.95 -9.88
C LEU A 168 -8.67 -2.31 -8.58
N ARG A 169 -9.60 -2.17 -7.63
CA ARG A 169 -9.33 -1.65 -6.30
C ARG A 169 -9.31 -2.77 -5.27
N ILE A 170 -8.14 -3.01 -4.68
CA ILE A 170 -7.95 -4.05 -3.66
C ILE A 170 -7.54 -3.37 -2.36
N ASP A 171 -8.46 -3.35 -1.41
CA ASP A 171 -8.22 -2.89 -0.04
C ASP A 171 -7.61 -4.02 0.80
N LYS A 172 -7.08 -3.71 2.00
CA LYS A 172 -6.60 -4.73 2.93
C LYS A 172 -7.15 -4.47 4.33
N LYS A 173 -7.67 -5.52 4.95
CA LYS A 173 -8.14 -5.53 6.34
C LYS A 173 -7.30 -6.50 7.15
N ILE A 174 -6.72 -6.00 8.22
CA ILE A 174 -5.90 -6.77 9.16
C ILE A 174 -6.68 -6.86 10.48
N THR A 175 -6.96 -8.07 10.93
CA THR A 175 -7.47 -8.34 12.28
C THR A 175 -6.33 -8.89 13.11
N TRP A 176 -5.96 -8.18 14.19
CA TRP A 176 -4.85 -8.51 15.05
C TRP A 176 -5.31 -8.69 16.49
N SER A 177 -4.82 -9.73 17.17
CA SER A 177 -5.16 -9.99 18.58
C SER A 177 -3.95 -10.44 19.37
N GLU A 178 -3.89 -10.01 20.63
CA GLU A 178 -2.91 -10.43 21.62
C GLU A 178 -3.60 -10.59 22.97
N ASP A 179 -3.47 -11.77 23.57
CA ASP A 179 -4.13 -12.11 24.83
C ASP A 179 -3.12 -12.17 25.99
N GLY A 180 -3.50 -11.61 27.13
CA GLY A 180 -2.77 -11.74 28.39
C GLY A 180 -1.39 -11.10 28.37
N THR A 181 -1.26 -9.90 27.81
CA THR A 181 -0.01 -9.14 27.72
C THR A 181 0.00 -7.96 28.69
N ALA A 182 1.14 -7.70 29.34
CA ALA A 182 1.36 -6.46 30.12
C ALA A 182 2.08 -5.38 29.29
N ALA A 183 2.58 -5.74 28.10
CA ALA A 183 3.27 -4.85 27.17
C ALA A 183 2.89 -5.27 25.76
N PRO A 184 1.79 -4.74 25.22
CA PRO A 184 1.33 -5.08 23.88
C PRO A 184 2.39 -4.89 22.81
N ASP A 185 2.48 -5.83 21.89
CA ASP A 185 3.37 -5.74 20.75
C ASP A 185 2.91 -4.64 19.79
N VAL A 186 3.88 -4.03 19.10
CA VAL A 186 3.60 -3.02 18.09
C VAL A 186 3.06 -3.69 16.83
N MET A 187 1.87 -3.27 16.39
CA MET A 187 1.32 -3.70 15.11
C MET A 187 1.93 -2.88 13.96
N ASN A 188 2.59 -3.56 13.02
CA ASN A 188 3.09 -2.94 11.81
C ASN A 188 2.02 -2.94 10.71
N ILE A 189 1.84 -1.79 10.04
CA ILE A 189 0.85 -1.57 8.99
C ILE A 189 1.63 -1.16 7.73
N GLU A 190 1.81 -2.08 6.79
CA GLU A 190 2.49 -1.78 5.52
C GLU A 190 1.50 -1.09 4.57
N THR A 191 1.85 0.13 4.13
CA THR A 191 1.01 0.96 3.27
C THR A 191 1.59 1.19 1.87
N THR A 192 2.76 0.63 1.59
CA THR A 192 3.34 0.70 0.24
C THR A 192 2.55 -0.22 -0.67
N PRO A 193 1.87 0.29 -1.73
CA PRO A 193 1.20 -0.58 -2.67
C PRO A 193 2.22 -1.34 -3.53
N ASP A 194 1.86 -2.56 -3.95
CA ASP A 194 2.73 -3.39 -4.80
C ASP A 194 2.44 -3.14 -6.30
N CYS A 195 2.33 -1.87 -6.67
CA CYS A 195 2.08 -1.41 -8.02
C CYS A 195 2.70 -0.02 -8.24
N ILE A 196 2.77 0.42 -9.49
CA ILE A 196 3.07 1.81 -9.83
C ILE A 196 1.74 2.58 -9.76
N CYS A 197 1.26 2.79 -8.54
CA CYS A 197 0.00 3.45 -8.27
C CYS A 197 0.12 4.36 -7.04
N ASP A 198 -0.91 5.16 -6.79
CA ASP A 198 -0.95 6.05 -5.64
C ASP A 198 -1.01 5.26 -4.32
N ALA A 199 -0.48 5.86 -3.25
CA ALA A 199 -0.63 5.32 -1.90
C ALA A 199 -2.11 5.28 -1.48
N PRO A 200 -2.49 4.41 -0.50
CA PRO A 200 -3.85 4.41 0.02
C PRO A 200 -4.22 5.78 0.60
N GLU A 201 -5.47 6.18 0.45
CA GLU A 201 -5.95 7.46 0.97
C GLU A 201 -6.25 7.41 2.45
N GLN A 202 -6.50 6.24 3.01
CA GLN A 202 -6.98 6.11 4.38
C GLN A 202 -6.49 4.85 5.08
N ILE A 203 -6.08 5.00 6.36
CA ILE A 203 -6.02 3.91 7.34
C ILE A 203 -7.18 4.10 8.30
N LYS A 204 -8.06 3.10 8.41
CA LYS A 204 -9.12 3.04 9.41
C LYS A 204 -8.68 2.12 10.52
N ILE A 205 -8.79 2.58 11.77
CA ILE A 205 -8.40 1.85 12.96
C ILE A 205 -9.64 1.70 13.84
N ASP A 206 -9.89 0.47 14.27
CA ASP A 206 -10.79 0.12 15.35
C ASP A 206 -10.01 -0.78 16.32
N SER A 207 -9.75 -0.27 17.52
CA SER A 207 -8.90 -0.93 18.50
C SER A 207 -9.62 -1.02 19.84
N ILE A 208 -9.57 -2.20 20.44
CA ILE A 208 -10.16 -2.50 21.74
C ILE A 208 -9.05 -3.02 22.64
N VAL A 209 -9.02 -2.50 23.88
CA VAL A 209 -8.19 -3.05 24.97
C VAL A 209 -9.12 -3.45 26.09
N ALA A 210 -9.11 -4.72 26.43
CA ALA A 210 -9.88 -5.26 27.55
C ALA A 210 -8.95 -5.58 28.72
N ASN A 211 -9.35 -5.15 29.94
CA ASN A 211 -8.74 -5.54 31.19
C ASN A 211 -9.57 -6.72 31.76
N PRO A 212 -9.17 -8.00 31.49
CA PRO A 212 -9.99 -9.13 31.85
C PRO A 212 -10.14 -9.25 33.35
N GLN A 213 -11.33 -9.64 33.81
CA GLN A 213 -11.59 -9.82 35.22
C GLN A 213 -10.65 -10.87 35.81
N ASN A 214 -9.79 -10.46 36.75
CA ASN A 214 -8.93 -11.36 37.48
C ASN A 214 -9.76 -12.13 38.52
N GLY A 215 -10.29 -13.30 38.13
CA GLY A 215 -11.22 -14.12 38.90
C GLY A 215 -10.67 -14.76 40.17
N GLY A 216 -9.97 -14.02 41.01
CA GLY A 216 -9.53 -14.47 42.32
C GLY A 216 -10.68 -14.45 43.36
N VAL A 217 -10.97 -15.59 43.95
CA VAL A 217 -11.95 -15.69 45.05
C VAL A 217 -11.28 -15.27 46.33
N GLY A 218 -11.47 -14.00 46.72
CA GLY A 218 -11.04 -13.49 48.01
C GLY A 218 -10.86 -11.97 48.06
N PRO A 219 -10.87 -11.36 49.24
CA PRO A 219 -10.79 -9.89 49.43
C PRO A 219 -9.42 -9.28 49.06
N PHE A 220 -8.45 -10.08 48.61
CA PHE A 220 -7.09 -9.66 48.24
C PHE A 220 -6.77 -9.79 46.77
N ASN A 221 -7.75 -10.20 45.92
CA ASN A 221 -7.58 -10.42 44.52
C ASN A 221 -8.54 -9.51 43.76
N GLN A 222 -8.40 -8.22 43.95
CA GLN A 222 -9.05 -7.22 43.10
C GLN A 222 -8.09 -6.92 41.94
N GLY A 223 -8.57 -7.09 40.74
CA GLY A 223 -7.84 -6.63 39.54
C GLY A 223 -7.53 -5.13 39.64
N GLN A 224 -6.47 -4.71 38.99
CA GLN A 224 -6.03 -3.32 39.02
C GLN A 224 -6.68 -2.54 37.90
N THR A 225 -6.81 -1.24 38.07
CA THR A 225 -7.11 -0.33 36.97
C THR A 225 -5.84 -0.15 36.13
N VAL A 226 -5.99 -0.20 34.83
CA VAL A 226 -4.93 0.13 33.85
C VAL A 226 -5.24 1.45 33.18
N THR A 227 -4.21 2.20 32.83
CA THR A 227 -4.32 3.37 31.95
C THR A 227 -3.77 2.99 30.60
N VAL A 228 -4.54 3.23 29.55
CA VAL A 228 -4.23 2.90 28.16
C VAL A 228 -4.10 4.16 27.34
N THR A 229 -3.12 4.19 26.44
CA THR A 229 -2.93 5.26 25.45
C THR A 229 -2.57 4.63 24.11
N TRP A 230 -3.31 4.97 23.05
CA TRP A 230 -3.02 4.53 21.69
C TRP A 230 -2.18 5.58 20.97
N ARG A 231 -1.22 5.14 20.16
CA ARG A 231 -0.44 6.00 19.26
C ARG A 231 -0.38 5.38 17.87
N LEU A 232 -0.57 6.21 16.86
CA LEU A 232 -0.27 5.88 15.48
C LEU A 232 0.99 6.64 15.08
N LEU A 233 2.02 5.91 14.68
CA LEU A 233 3.26 6.48 14.15
C LEU A 233 3.26 6.32 12.62
N ASN A 234 3.76 7.35 11.93
CA ASN A 234 3.91 7.31 10.48
C ASN A 234 5.17 6.52 10.05
N SER A 235 5.39 6.41 8.74
CA SER A 235 6.52 5.67 8.15
C SER A 235 7.92 6.19 8.55
N THR A 236 8.01 7.34 9.21
CA THR A 236 9.26 7.92 9.74
C THR A 236 9.37 7.84 11.27
N ASP A 237 8.53 7.03 11.91
CA ASP A 237 8.41 6.88 13.38
C ASP A 237 7.99 8.19 14.12
N ALA A 238 7.40 9.14 13.41
CA ALA A 238 6.81 10.32 14.04
C ALA A 238 5.36 10.04 14.44
N ILE A 239 4.94 10.53 15.63
CA ILE A 239 3.55 10.41 16.08
C ILE A 239 2.65 11.19 15.14
N ALA A 240 1.80 10.49 14.41
CA ALA A 240 0.75 11.06 13.57
C ALA A 240 -0.47 11.46 14.40
N THR A 241 -0.82 10.64 15.39
CA THR A 241 -1.90 10.90 16.35
C THR A 241 -1.70 10.10 17.64
N GLU A 242 -2.29 10.59 18.71
CA GLU A 242 -2.28 9.96 20.03
C GLU A 242 -3.66 10.16 20.67
N SER A 243 -4.19 9.12 21.35
CA SER A 243 -5.42 9.25 22.14
C SER A 243 -5.17 9.99 23.46
N ALA A 244 -6.22 10.48 24.07
CA ALA A 244 -6.15 10.80 25.50
C ALA A 244 -5.94 9.49 26.30
N PRO A 245 -5.22 9.52 27.45
CA PRO A 245 -5.14 8.38 28.35
C PRO A 245 -6.52 8.00 28.87
N GLU A 246 -6.85 6.71 28.85
CA GLU A 246 -8.12 6.17 29.32
C GLU A 246 -7.90 5.13 30.41
N GLN A 247 -8.70 5.22 31.50
CA GLN A 247 -8.62 4.27 32.63
C GLN A 247 -9.63 3.14 32.43
N ILE A 248 -9.16 1.90 32.53
CA ILE A 248 -9.96 0.69 32.36
C ILE A 248 -9.91 -0.10 33.67
N GLY A 249 -11.07 -0.22 34.33
CA GLY A 249 -11.21 -1.02 35.54
C GLY A 249 -11.19 -2.51 35.26
N ASP A 250 -11.02 -3.32 36.33
CA ASP A 250 -11.09 -4.78 36.27
C ASP A 250 -12.41 -5.27 35.63
N GLY A 251 -12.34 -6.09 34.62
CA GLY A 251 -13.48 -6.59 33.85
C GLY A 251 -14.11 -5.59 32.86
N GLN A 252 -13.44 -4.48 32.57
CA GLN A 252 -13.89 -3.44 31.63
C GLN A 252 -12.99 -3.41 30.39
N ASP A 253 -13.45 -2.69 29.36
CA ASP A 253 -12.75 -2.44 28.11
C ASP A 253 -12.81 -0.96 27.73
N ALA A 254 -11.89 -0.54 26.88
CA ALA A 254 -11.90 0.74 26.19
C ALA A 254 -11.64 0.55 24.71
N SER A 255 -12.13 1.47 23.90
CA SER A 255 -11.97 1.41 22.43
C SER A 255 -11.49 2.73 21.86
N TRP A 256 -10.69 2.64 20.80
CA TRP A 256 -10.23 3.80 20.07
C TRP A 256 -10.48 3.59 18.58
N MET A 257 -11.35 4.43 18.01
CA MET A 257 -11.63 4.48 16.58
C MET A 257 -10.99 5.72 15.96
N TYR A 258 -10.20 5.53 14.91
CA TYR A 258 -9.53 6.63 14.25
C TYR A 258 -9.41 6.40 12.75
N ASN A 259 -9.48 7.48 11.98
CA ASN A 259 -9.25 7.47 10.54
C ASN A 259 -8.10 8.41 10.22
N GLN A 260 -6.99 7.85 9.73
CA GLN A 260 -5.85 8.61 9.24
C GLN A 260 -5.99 8.80 7.73
N TYR A 261 -5.87 10.04 7.29
CA TYR A 261 -5.83 10.43 5.87
C TYR A 261 -4.43 10.91 5.50
N PHE A 262 -4.15 11.06 4.21
CA PHE A 262 -2.83 11.46 3.69
C PHE A 262 -1.73 10.50 4.10
N ILE A 263 -1.88 9.27 3.63
CA ILE A 263 -0.98 8.18 3.96
C ILE A 263 0.28 8.29 3.11
N GLU A 264 1.43 8.35 3.77
CA GLU A 264 2.73 8.20 3.11
C GLU A 264 3.06 6.71 2.98
N PRO A 265 3.59 6.25 1.81
CA PRO A 265 4.03 4.86 1.65
C PRO A 265 5.08 4.49 2.70
N GLY A 266 5.02 3.25 3.17
CA GLY A 266 5.95 2.69 4.15
C GLY A 266 5.24 2.00 5.30
N THR A 267 6.00 1.58 6.31
CA THR A 267 5.47 0.88 7.48
C THR A 267 5.02 1.87 8.53
N TRP A 268 3.72 1.97 8.75
CA TRP A 268 3.12 2.67 9.88
C TRP A 268 3.05 1.73 11.08
N LYS A 269 2.91 2.29 12.31
CA LYS A 269 2.90 1.50 13.53
C LYS A 269 1.74 1.92 14.42
N LEU A 270 0.98 0.95 14.89
CA LEU A 270 -0.02 1.14 15.94
C LEU A 270 0.55 0.60 17.25
N GLU A 271 0.69 1.48 18.21
CA GLU A 271 1.20 1.19 19.56
C GLU A 271 0.10 1.37 20.59
N VAL A 272 0.12 0.52 21.63
CA VAL A 272 -0.73 0.62 22.80
C VAL A 272 0.14 0.62 24.05
N ASP A 273 0.19 1.76 24.74
CA ASP A 273 0.84 1.84 26.05
C ASP A 273 -0.14 1.47 27.15
N VAL A 274 0.24 0.53 27.99
CA VAL A 274 -0.52 0.08 29.14
C VAL A 274 0.27 0.34 30.41
N THR A 275 -0.35 1.00 31.39
CA THR A 275 0.26 1.28 32.70
C THR A 275 -0.70 0.88 33.83
N ALA A 276 -0.30 -0.06 34.67
CA ALA A 276 -1.08 -0.46 35.84
C ALA A 276 -0.95 0.57 36.96
N GLU A 277 -2.04 0.85 37.68
CA GLU A 277 -2.05 1.79 38.83
C GLU A 277 -1.48 1.21 40.13
N GLY A 278 -1.00 -0.04 40.14
CA GLY A 278 -0.50 -0.73 41.33
C GLY A 278 0.93 -1.25 41.19
N SER A 279 1.32 -2.07 42.16
CA SER A 279 2.61 -2.75 42.16
C SER A 279 2.45 -4.14 41.52
N GLY A 280 2.54 -4.22 40.23
CA GLY A 280 2.44 -5.47 39.47
C GLY A 280 2.11 -5.20 38.01
N ASP A 281 2.41 -6.16 37.17
CA ASP A 281 2.04 -6.12 35.74
C ASP A 281 0.61 -6.67 35.62
N GLU A 282 -0.34 -5.81 35.25
CA GLU A 282 -1.69 -6.22 34.90
C GLU A 282 -1.70 -6.67 33.44
N GLN A 283 -2.36 -7.77 33.14
CA GLN A 283 -2.45 -8.32 31.79
C GLN A 283 -3.74 -7.84 31.12
N VAL A 284 -3.62 -7.38 29.91
CA VAL A 284 -4.74 -6.96 29.05
C VAL A 284 -4.85 -7.86 27.82
N ASN A 285 -6.02 -7.86 27.21
CA ASN A 285 -6.22 -8.40 25.87
C ASN A 285 -6.37 -7.22 24.91
N VAL A 286 -5.73 -7.31 23.76
CA VAL A 286 -5.74 -6.25 22.74
C VAL A 286 -6.25 -6.81 21.42
N GLU A 287 -7.19 -6.11 20.80
CA GLU A 287 -7.71 -6.42 19.48
C GLU A 287 -7.65 -5.18 18.61
N HIS A 288 -7.13 -5.34 17.39
CA HIS A 288 -7.12 -4.30 16.36
C HIS A 288 -7.81 -4.80 15.09
N THR A 289 -8.63 -3.96 14.51
CA THR A 289 -9.06 -4.08 13.12
C THR A 289 -8.55 -2.85 12.38
N VAL A 290 -7.64 -3.08 11.44
CA VAL A 290 -7.06 -2.01 10.61
C VAL A 290 -7.44 -2.25 9.17
N THR A 291 -7.98 -1.21 8.49
CA THR A 291 -8.28 -1.26 7.07
C THR A 291 -7.45 -0.22 6.33
N ILE A 292 -6.69 -0.69 5.35
CA ILE A 292 -5.97 0.13 4.36
C ILE A 292 -6.91 0.27 3.18
N ALA A 293 -7.36 1.49 2.89
CA ALA A 293 -8.42 1.75 1.93
C ALA A 293 -8.01 2.74 0.82
N TYR A 294 -8.45 2.42 -0.40
CA TYR A 294 -8.36 3.26 -1.58
C TYR A 294 -9.74 3.87 -1.87
N VAL A 295 -9.80 5.13 -2.28
CA VAL A 295 -11.04 5.87 -2.55
C VAL A 295 -11.26 6.09 -4.05
N ALA A 296 -10.23 5.82 -4.88
CA ALA A 296 -10.33 5.97 -6.32
C ALA A 296 -11.35 5.00 -6.94
N ASP A 297 -11.98 5.46 -8.02
CA ASP A 297 -13.01 4.69 -8.71
C ASP A 297 -12.39 3.50 -9.46
N GLU A 298 -12.86 2.30 -9.13
CA GLU A 298 -12.64 1.09 -9.91
C GLU A 298 -13.49 1.08 -11.18
N SER A 299 -13.14 0.24 -12.15
CA SER A 299 -13.97 -0.01 -13.33
C SER A 299 -15.32 -0.61 -12.94
N THR A 300 -16.35 -0.29 -13.70
CA THR A 300 -17.68 -0.90 -13.48
C THR A 300 -17.62 -2.39 -13.86
N PRO A 301 -18.05 -3.30 -12.99
CA PRO A 301 -18.21 -4.71 -13.35
C PRO A 301 -19.10 -4.91 -14.56
N ASN A 302 -18.83 -5.95 -15.34
CA ASN A 302 -19.66 -6.38 -16.49
C ASN A 302 -20.19 -7.80 -16.26
N PRO A 303 -21.15 -8.00 -15.33
CA PRO A 303 -21.68 -9.31 -15.04
C PRO A 303 -22.54 -9.86 -16.21
N MET A 304 -22.51 -11.18 -16.38
CA MET A 304 -23.45 -11.82 -17.31
C MET A 304 -24.89 -11.58 -16.82
N SER A 305 -25.70 -10.92 -17.63
CA SER A 305 -27.10 -10.71 -17.28
C SER A 305 -27.84 -12.03 -17.14
N THR A 306 -28.31 -12.36 -15.94
CA THR A 306 -29.29 -13.45 -15.76
C THR A 306 -30.57 -13.03 -16.51
N PRO A 307 -31.11 -13.88 -17.42
CA PRO A 307 -32.41 -13.59 -18.00
C PRO A 307 -33.45 -13.42 -16.90
N GLU A 308 -34.18 -12.27 -16.90
CA GLU A 308 -35.31 -12.10 -15.98
C GLU A 308 -36.27 -13.30 -16.18
N PRO A 309 -36.74 -13.93 -15.11
CA PRO A 309 -37.77 -14.94 -15.23
C PRO A 309 -39.00 -14.27 -15.88
N GLU A 310 -39.40 -14.77 -17.05
CA GLU A 310 -40.66 -14.35 -17.69
C GLU A 310 -41.82 -14.57 -16.72
N GLU A 311 -42.51 -13.45 -16.33
CA GLU A 311 -43.70 -13.51 -15.47
C GLU A 311 -44.89 -14.19 -16.17
#